data_fc2afe76e2915a0cf17a2b66a3733bf8
#
_entry.id   fc2afe76e2915a0cf17a2b66a3733bf8
#
_cell.length_a   1.000
_cell.length_b   1.000
_cell.length_c   1.000
_cell.angle_alpha   90.00
_cell.angle_beta   90.00
_cell.angle_gamma   90.00
#
_symmetry.space_group_name_H-M   'P 1'
#
loop_
_entity.id
_entity.type
_entity.pdbx_description
1 polymer ?
#
loop_
_entity_poly.entity_id
_entity_poly.type
_entity_poly.pdbx_seq_one_letter_code
_entity_poly.pdbx_strand_id
1 'polypeptide(L)'
;MKKIFIVAGELSGDKTAAWYINRLQQSDVYYEAVGGDYLQQAGAHLFERFEKLNVVGIVEIVRHLRRLLAFLTKITDHIVEQKFDEVVLVDFPGFNLRLAKKLKKRCSDIKITYLSPPQLWCWGAWRIKTIRRYCDQVVVLYPFEVAWYEARGVQAFWLGCPVYDRVQPYFENMHAKKPTVALIAGSRSSELVTLFPIVADVAARLAQQFPEMKFVIPQAESLSMNDLCVAIERSALKNYQARVVVVPGNESLAALSACSLAISKPGTITLELVLLNIPTVVLFKISWLSYWLARMVVKVKSMSLPNLLSADIICKEFIQQDCQPAVIAQYAAHLYKKSVRANYAHPQHDQVFGALRQQLSPPQS
;
A
#
# COMPACT_ATOMS: atom_id res chain seq x y z
N MET A 1 11.26 -32.08 -3.25
CA MET A 1 11.37 -30.62 -2.97
C MET A 1 10.73 -29.86 -4.13
N LYS A 2 9.65 -29.15 -3.89
CA LYS A 2 8.96 -28.29 -4.87
C LYS A 2 9.78 -27.03 -5.14
N LYS A 3 9.89 -26.60 -6.42
CA LYS A 3 10.63 -25.38 -6.80
C LYS A 3 9.65 -24.27 -7.18
N ILE A 4 9.72 -23.14 -6.51
CA ILE A 4 8.84 -21.98 -6.77
C ILE A 4 9.72 -20.76 -7.12
N PHE A 5 9.43 -20.11 -8.25
CA PHE A 5 10.07 -18.87 -8.65
C PHE A 5 9.14 -17.68 -8.39
N ILE A 6 9.59 -16.67 -7.65
CA ILE A 6 8.78 -15.50 -7.26
C ILE A 6 9.28 -14.26 -7.99
N VAL A 7 8.35 -13.44 -8.52
CA VAL A 7 8.70 -12.19 -9.20
C VAL A 7 7.98 -11.02 -8.55
N ALA A 8 8.71 -10.25 -7.75
CA ALA A 8 8.31 -8.99 -7.16
C ALA A 8 9.11 -7.85 -7.79
N GLY A 9 8.44 -6.87 -8.38
CA GLY A 9 9.07 -5.77 -9.13
C GLY A 9 9.33 -4.49 -8.33
N GLU A 10 8.91 -4.43 -7.07
CA GLU A 10 9.05 -3.28 -6.20
C GLU A 10 8.97 -3.66 -4.72
N LEU A 11 9.32 -2.74 -3.83
CA LEU A 11 9.39 -2.96 -2.37
C LEU A 11 8.06 -3.47 -1.76
N SER A 12 6.92 -2.95 -2.22
CA SER A 12 5.61 -3.41 -1.74
C SER A 12 5.31 -4.85 -2.13
N GLY A 13 5.72 -5.23 -3.35
CA GLY A 13 5.64 -6.60 -3.84
C GLY A 13 6.57 -7.55 -3.07
N ASP A 14 7.79 -7.10 -2.76
CA ASP A 14 8.76 -7.85 -1.97
C ASP A 14 8.23 -8.19 -0.57
N LYS A 15 7.67 -7.18 0.13
CA LYS A 15 7.00 -7.37 1.42
C LYS A 15 5.81 -8.33 1.35
N THR A 16 4.99 -8.21 0.31
CA THR A 16 3.80 -9.06 0.12
C THR A 16 4.21 -10.50 -0.20
N ALA A 17 5.26 -10.69 -0.99
CA ALA A 17 5.79 -12.00 -1.31
C ALA A 17 6.41 -12.70 -0.09
N ALA A 18 7.17 -11.97 0.72
CA ALA A 18 7.71 -12.47 1.98
C ALA A 18 6.59 -12.90 2.95
N TRP A 19 5.56 -12.06 3.08
CA TRP A 19 4.37 -12.42 3.85
C TRP A 19 3.71 -13.71 3.32
N TYR A 20 3.62 -13.87 2.01
CA TYR A 20 3.03 -15.06 1.38
C TYR A 20 3.81 -16.34 1.73
N ILE A 21 5.14 -16.32 1.64
CA ILE A 21 5.99 -17.45 2.05
C ILE A 21 5.74 -17.81 3.51
N ASN A 22 5.80 -16.81 4.40
CA ASN A 22 5.62 -17.00 5.83
C ASN A 22 4.20 -17.50 6.19
N ARG A 23 3.19 -17.08 5.42
CA ARG A 23 1.79 -17.49 5.63
C ARG A 23 1.55 -18.94 5.23
N LEU A 24 2.19 -19.41 4.17
CA LEU A 24 2.04 -20.80 3.71
C LEU A 24 2.76 -21.81 4.58
N GLN A 25 3.84 -21.42 5.27
CA GLN A 25 4.65 -22.28 6.15
C GLN A 25 4.94 -23.67 5.53
N GLN A 26 5.18 -23.72 4.21
CA GLN A 26 5.43 -24.97 3.51
C GLN A 26 6.86 -25.45 3.80
N SER A 27 6.99 -26.64 4.36
CA SER A 27 8.24 -27.38 4.43
C SER A 27 8.58 -28.00 3.07
N ASP A 28 9.86 -28.20 2.80
CA ASP A 28 10.36 -28.88 1.58
C ASP A 28 10.08 -28.13 0.26
N VAL A 29 10.14 -26.78 0.32
CA VAL A 29 10.02 -25.91 -0.86
C VAL A 29 11.31 -25.12 -1.07
N TYR A 30 11.83 -25.10 -2.29
CA TYR A 30 12.90 -24.22 -2.72
C TYR A 30 12.32 -22.96 -3.36
N TYR A 31 12.62 -21.81 -2.78
CA TYR A 31 12.23 -20.53 -3.30
C TYR A 31 13.39 -19.81 -3.96
N GLU A 32 13.22 -19.38 -5.20
CA GLU A 32 14.13 -18.46 -5.88
C GLU A 32 13.35 -17.24 -6.37
N ALA A 33 13.95 -16.04 -6.37
CA ALA A 33 13.18 -14.84 -6.58
C ALA A 33 13.91 -13.72 -7.33
N VAL A 34 13.13 -12.96 -8.07
CA VAL A 34 13.42 -11.54 -8.30
C VAL A 34 12.72 -10.77 -7.20
N GLY A 35 13.49 -10.10 -6.33
CA GLY A 35 12.98 -9.47 -5.13
C GLY A 35 14.01 -8.63 -4.41
N GLY A 36 13.81 -8.43 -3.12
CA GLY A 36 14.68 -7.66 -2.23
C GLY A 36 14.95 -8.36 -0.91
N ASP A 37 15.30 -7.55 0.08
CA ASP A 37 15.73 -8.04 1.39
C ASP A 37 14.64 -8.79 2.16
N TYR A 38 13.36 -8.44 1.97
CA TYR A 38 12.24 -9.12 2.65
C TYR A 38 12.06 -10.56 2.14
N LEU A 39 12.12 -10.79 0.83
CA LEU A 39 12.09 -12.15 0.27
C LEU A 39 13.31 -12.96 0.69
N GLN A 40 14.51 -12.33 0.72
CA GLN A 40 15.72 -12.99 1.18
C GLN A 40 15.61 -13.42 2.65
N GLN A 41 15.10 -12.55 3.52
CA GLN A 41 14.86 -12.87 4.93
C GLN A 41 13.77 -13.95 5.13
N ALA A 42 12.82 -14.05 4.22
CA ALA A 42 11.82 -15.12 4.21
C ALA A 42 12.34 -16.46 3.67
N GLY A 43 13.63 -16.56 3.34
CA GLY A 43 14.29 -17.79 2.90
C GLY A 43 14.36 -17.99 1.39
N ALA A 44 14.04 -17.00 0.58
CA ALA A 44 14.20 -17.08 -0.87
C ALA A 44 15.64 -16.77 -1.32
N HIS A 45 16.16 -17.53 -2.26
CA HIS A 45 17.42 -17.24 -2.94
C HIS A 45 17.17 -16.16 -4.02
N LEU A 46 17.93 -15.05 -3.98
CA LEU A 46 17.76 -13.99 -4.96
C LEU A 46 18.48 -14.32 -6.27
N PHE A 47 17.69 -14.53 -7.33
CA PHE A 47 18.17 -14.59 -8.71
C PHE A 47 18.63 -13.20 -9.19
N GLU A 48 17.86 -12.17 -8.83
CA GLU A 48 18.15 -10.78 -9.15
C GLU A 48 17.41 -9.83 -8.19
N ARG A 49 18.00 -8.64 -7.95
CA ARG A 49 17.34 -7.61 -7.14
C ARG A 49 16.39 -6.77 -7.98
N PHE A 50 15.20 -6.43 -7.41
CA PHE A 50 14.15 -5.68 -8.12
C PHE A 50 14.57 -4.25 -8.47
N GLU A 51 15.56 -3.66 -7.81
CA GLU A 51 16.08 -2.33 -8.13
C GLU A 51 16.58 -2.23 -9.57
N LYS A 52 17.03 -3.34 -10.15
CA LYS A 52 17.41 -3.40 -11.57
C LYS A 52 16.23 -3.28 -12.54
N LEU A 53 15.00 -3.45 -12.06
CA LEU A 53 13.76 -3.24 -12.82
C LEU A 53 13.26 -1.80 -12.78
N ASN A 54 13.72 -1.00 -11.80
CA ASN A 54 13.31 0.37 -11.61
C ASN A 54 14.15 1.32 -12.44
N VAL A 55 13.50 2.21 -13.20
CA VAL A 55 14.14 3.26 -13.99
C VAL A 55 13.42 4.59 -13.84
N VAL A 56 14.20 5.65 -13.67
CA VAL A 56 13.76 7.04 -13.55
C VAL A 56 14.26 7.81 -14.77
N GLY A 57 13.33 8.38 -15.56
CA GLY A 57 13.65 9.32 -16.66
C GLY A 57 12.97 9.01 -18.01
N ILE A 58 12.53 10.08 -18.72
CA ILE A 58 11.74 9.97 -19.97
C ILE A 58 12.61 9.56 -21.17
N VAL A 59 13.85 10.02 -21.25
CA VAL A 59 14.80 9.70 -22.35
C VAL A 59 15.30 8.26 -22.24
N GLU A 60 15.27 7.68 -21.06
CA GLU A 60 15.69 6.30 -20.78
C GLU A 60 14.63 5.24 -21.13
N ILE A 61 13.39 5.63 -21.41
CA ILE A 61 12.26 4.71 -21.63
C ILE A 61 12.54 3.70 -22.75
N VAL A 62 13.10 4.12 -23.88
CA VAL A 62 13.36 3.20 -25.03
C VAL A 62 14.50 2.24 -24.71
N ARG A 63 15.59 2.74 -24.11
CA ARG A 63 16.74 1.91 -23.69
C ARG A 63 16.29 0.94 -22.58
N HIS A 64 15.43 1.41 -21.69
CA HIS A 64 14.87 0.64 -20.62
C HIS A 64 13.93 -0.47 -21.13
N LEU A 65 13.09 -0.19 -22.10
CA LEU A 65 12.20 -1.20 -22.69
C LEU A 65 12.98 -2.38 -23.26
N ARG A 66 14.12 -2.13 -23.95
CA ARG A 66 15.01 -3.17 -24.44
C ARG A 66 15.61 -4.00 -23.28
N ARG A 67 16.08 -3.33 -22.21
CA ARG A 67 16.60 -4.02 -21.03
C ARG A 67 15.52 -4.85 -20.35
N LEU A 68 14.31 -4.33 -20.22
CA LEU A 68 13.18 -5.04 -19.63
C LEU A 68 12.78 -6.26 -20.45
N LEU A 69 12.80 -6.16 -21.78
CA LEU A 69 12.54 -7.30 -22.67
C LEU A 69 13.66 -8.35 -22.63
N ALA A 70 14.91 -7.92 -22.56
CA ALA A 70 16.05 -8.82 -22.38
C ALA A 70 15.96 -9.54 -21.01
N PHE A 71 15.62 -8.82 -19.96
CA PHE A 71 15.44 -9.37 -18.62
C PHE A 71 14.25 -10.36 -18.57
N LEU A 72 13.14 -10.02 -19.24
CA LEU A 72 12.00 -10.91 -19.41
C LEU A 72 12.42 -12.24 -20.07
N THR A 73 13.30 -12.18 -21.08
CA THR A 73 13.84 -13.37 -21.75
C THR A 73 14.72 -14.17 -20.80
N LYS A 74 15.69 -13.50 -20.13
CA LYS A 74 16.61 -14.12 -19.17
C LYS A 74 15.86 -14.89 -18.07
N ILE A 75 14.83 -14.26 -17.46
CA ILE A 75 14.01 -14.92 -16.43
C ILE A 75 13.24 -16.11 -17.01
N THR A 76 12.64 -15.93 -18.20
CA THR A 76 11.88 -17.03 -18.83
C THR A 76 12.76 -18.21 -19.11
N ASP A 77 13.96 -18.00 -19.66
CA ASP A 77 14.92 -19.07 -19.97
C ASP A 77 15.34 -19.80 -18.69
N HIS A 78 15.72 -19.05 -17.65
CA HIS A 78 16.11 -19.59 -16.36
C HIS A 78 15.01 -20.46 -15.72
N ILE A 79 13.76 -19.95 -15.68
CA ILE A 79 12.61 -20.70 -15.11
C ILE A 79 12.39 -22.03 -15.84
N VAL A 80 12.46 -22.02 -17.16
CA VAL A 80 12.23 -23.21 -17.99
C VAL A 80 13.40 -24.21 -17.86
N GLU A 81 14.64 -23.73 -17.92
CA GLU A 81 15.87 -24.56 -17.82
C GLU A 81 16.00 -25.22 -16.44
N GLN A 82 15.69 -24.48 -15.37
CA GLN A 82 15.76 -24.98 -14.00
C GLN A 82 14.53 -25.81 -13.60
N LYS A 83 13.52 -25.94 -14.48
CA LYS A 83 12.29 -26.74 -14.29
C LYS A 83 11.58 -26.39 -12.99
N PHE A 84 11.22 -25.11 -12.81
CA PHE A 84 10.37 -24.68 -11.71
C PHE A 84 8.95 -25.23 -11.85
N ASP A 85 8.38 -25.69 -10.75
CA ASP A 85 7.02 -26.25 -10.69
C ASP A 85 5.96 -25.15 -10.71
N GLU A 86 6.26 -24.01 -10.09
CA GLU A 86 5.33 -22.90 -9.95
C GLU A 86 6.06 -21.55 -10.07
N VAL A 87 5.38 -20.57 -10.67
CA VAL A 87 5.79 -19.16 -10.69
C VAL A 87 4.74 -18.31 -9.98
N VAL A 88 5.19 -17.55 -8.99
CA VAL A 88 4.35 -16.59 -8.26
C VAL A 88 4.68 -15.19 -8.74
N LEU A 89 3.73 -14.55 -9.40
CA LEU A 89 3.83 -13.19 -9.91
C LEU A 89 3.22 -12.24 -8.89
N VAL A 90 3.96 -11.23 -8.43
CA VAL A 90 3.50 -10.33 -7.38
C VAL A 90 3.34 -8.92 -7.93
N ASP A 91 2.10 -8.39 -7.91
CA ASP A 91 1.77 -7.06 -8.43
C ASP A 91 2.42 -6.78 -9.80
N PHE A 92 2.94 -5.60 -10.07
CA PHE A 92 3.74 -5.20 -11.25
C PHE A 92 3.18 -5.69 -12.61
N PRO A 93 1.90 -5.38 -12.92
CA PRO A 93 1.16 -6.02 -14.01
C PRO A 93 1.75 -5.77 -15.41
N GLY A 94 2.47 -4.66 -15.60
CA GLY A 94 3.10 -4.33 -16.87
C GLY A 94 4.17 -5.35 -17.30
N PHE A 95 4.90 -5.92 -16.37
CA PHE A 95 5.91 -6.94 -16.59
C PHE A 95 5.33 -8.34 -16.40
N ASN A 96 4.68 -8.58 -15.28
CA ASN A 96 4.23 -9.91 -14.85
C ASN A 96 3.23 -10.55 -15.81
N LEU A 97 2.30 -9.80 -16.40
CA LEU A 97 1.38 -10.33 -17.41
C LEU A 97 2.09 -10.73 -18.74
N ARG A 98 3.18 -10.04 -19.08
CA ARG A 98 4.00 -10.42 -20.23
C ARG A 98 4.82 -11.70 -19.95
N LEU A 99 5.34 -11.79 -18.71
CA LEU A 99 6.06 -12.99 -18.25
C LEU A 99 5.12 -14.19 -18.25
N ALA A 100 3.92 -14.10 -17.67
CA ALA A 100 2.93 -15.17 -17.68
C ALA A 100 2.63 -15.67 -19.10
N LYS A 101 2.38 -14.73 -20.02
CA LYS A 101 2.14 -15.07 -21.44
C LYS A 101 3.33 -15.77 -22.07
N LYS A 102 4.56 -15.35 -21.78
CA LYS A 102 5.78 -15.93 -22.37
C LYS A 102 6.07 -17.32 -21.81
N LEU A 103 5.89 -17.49 -20.49
CA LEU A 103 6.05 -18.79 -19.82
C LEU A 103 5.05 -19.82 -20.33
N LYS A 104 3.75 -19.52 -20.36
CA LYS A 104 2.72 -20.46 -20.85
C LYS A 104 2.87 -20.83 -22.33
N LYS A 105 3.56 -20.01 -23.14
CA LYS A 105 3.89 -20.35 -24.53
C LYS A 105 5.07 -21.32 -24.64
N ARG A 106 5.99 -21.31 -23.69
CA ARG A 106 7.20 -22.17 -23.69
C ARG A 106 7.04 -23.43 -22.86
N CYS A 107 6.28 -23.35 -21.78
CA CYS A 107 5.96 -24.44 -20.87
C CYS A 107 4.48 -24.30 -20.45
N SER A 108 3.60 -25.04 -21.10
CA SER A 108 2.15 -24.98 -20.85
C SER A 108 1.79 -25.42 -19.44
N ASP A 109 2.55 -26.35 -18.89
CA ASP A 109 2.22 -27.08 -17.66
C ASP A 109 2.71 -26.37 -16.39
N ILE A 110 3.57 -25.35 -16.54
CA ILE A 110 4.04 -24.56 -15.39
C ILE A 110 2.86 -23.86 -14.70
N LYS A 111 2.73 -24.07 -13.41
CA LYS A 111 1.69 -23.40 -12.62
C LYS A 111 2.02 -21.92 -12.44
N ILE A 112 1.09 -21.03 -12.74
CA ILE A 112 1.24 -19.58 -12.54
C ILE A 112 0.21 -19.08 -11.55
N THR A 113 0.67 -18.64 -10.39
CA THR A 113 -0.11 -17.98 -9.35
C THR A 113 0.13 -16.48 -9.41
N TYR A 114 -0.94 -15.68 -9.46
CA TYR A 114 -0.82 -14.23 -9.37
C TYR A 114 -1.20 -13.76 -7.96
N LEU A 115 -0.19 -13.40 -7.17
CA LEU A 115 -0.35 -12.84 -5.84
C LEU A 115 -0.53 -11.32 -5.94
N SER A 116 -1.51 -10.79 -5.21
CA SER A 116 -1.84 -9.36 -5.27
C SER A 116 -2.02 -8.86 -6.70
N PRO A 117 -2.95 -9.47 -7.47
CA PRO A 117 -3.18 -9.03 -8.84
C PRO A 117 -3.64 -7.56 -8.87
N PRO A 118 -3.49 -6.87 -10.02
CA PRO A 118 -3.90 -5.48 -10.12
C PRO A 118 -5.39 -5.33 -9.79
N GLN A 119 -5.74 -4.23 -9.13
CA GLN A 119 -7.12 -3.93 -8.70
C GLN A 119 -8.03 -3.63 -9.91
N LEU A 120 -8.35 -4.68 -10.67
CA LEU A 120 -9.11 -4.59 -11.92
C LEU A 120 -10.55 -4.13 -11.74
N TRP A 121 -11.09 -4.27 -10.55
CA TRP A 121 -12.38 -3.71 -10.14
C TRP A 121 -12.35 -2.17 -10.07
N CYS A 122 -11.17 -1.59 -9.85
CA CYS A 122 -10.95 -0.14 -9.82
C CYS A 122 -10.68 0.40 -11.23
N TRP A 123 -9.74 -0.19 -11.95
CA TRP A 123 -9.37 0.22 -13.30
C TRP A 123 -8.71 -0.90 -14.10
N GLY A 124 -8.70 -0.79 -15.43
CA GLY A 124 -7.96 -1.72 -16.29
C GLY A 124 -8.59 -3.12 -16.40
N ALA A 125 -9.90 -3.23 -16.22
CA ALA A 125 -10.66 -4.50 -16.25
C ALA A 125 -10.41 -5.36 -17.50
N TRP A 126 -9.95 -4.79 -18.62
CA TRP A 126 -9.58 -5.55 -19.84
C TRP A 126 -8.46 -6.56 -19.60
N ARG A 127 -7.59 -6.33 -18.62
CA ARG A 127 -6.47 -7.23 -18.26
C ARG A 127 -6.95 -8.58 -17.73
N ILE A 128 -8.21 -8.70 -17.31
CA ILE A 128 -8.81 -9.95 -16.85
C ILE A 128 -8.71 -11.06 -17.90
N LYS A 129 -8.81 -10.70 -19.19
CA LYS A 129 -8.66 -11.66 -20.29
C LYS A 129 -7.26 -12.31 -20.31
N THR A 130 -6.24 -11.53 -19.99
CA THR A 130 -4.85 -12.01 -19.91
C THR A 130 -4.63 -12.88 -18.67
N ILE A 131 -5.13 -12.45 -17.52
CA ILE A 131 -5.06 -13.24 -16.28
C ILE A 131 -5.76 -14.59 -16.48
N ARG A 132 -7.02 -14.57 -16.93
CA ARG A 132 -7.78 -15.81 -17.18
C ARG A 132 -7.11 -16.77 -18.14
N ARG A 133 -6.35 -16.26 -19.12
CA ARG A 133 -5.71 -17.09 -20.14
C ARG A 133 -4.37 -17.67 -19.70
N TYR A 134 -3.62 -16.97 -18.85
CA TYR A 134 -2.22 -17.28 -18.59
C TYR A 134 -1.88 -17.48 -17.11
N CYS A 135 -2.82 -17.23 -16.19
CA CYS A 135 -2.64 -17.54 -14.78
C CYS A 135 -3.62 -18.65 -14.39
N ASP A 136 -3.14 -19.63 -13.63
CA ASP A 136 -3.96 -20.75 -13.19
C ASP A 136 -4.84 -20.34 -11.99
N GLN A 137 -4.33 -19.45 -11.14
CA GLN A 137 -5.05 -18.94 -9.99
C GLN A 137 -4.56 -17.53 -9.60
N VAL A 138 -5.37 -16.84 -8.82
CA VAL A 138 -4.98 -15.58 -8.17
C VAL A 138 -5.09 -15.70 -6.66
N VAL A 139 -4.17 -15.08 -5.93
CA VAL A 139 -4.23 -14.91 -4.47
C VAL A 139 -4.46 -13.42 -4.21
N VAL A 140 -5.64 -13.09 -3.74
CA VAL A 140 -6.09 -11.71 -3.53
C VAL A 140 -5.80 -11.24 -2.11
N LEU A 141 -5.74 -9.92 -1.90
CA LEU A 141 -5.48 -9.32 -0.60
C LEU A 141 -6.77 -8.98 0.19
N TYR A 142 -7.90 -8.87 -0.51
CA TYR A 142 -9.17 -8.51 0.10
C TYR A 142 -10.24 -9.55 -0.20
N PRO A 143 -11.08 -9.94 0.77
CA PRO A 143 -12.02 -11.06 0.62
C PRO A 143 -13.06 -10.83 -0.50
N PHE A 144 -13.52 -9.59 -0.73
CA PHE A 144 -14.49 -9.30 -1.80
C PHE A 144 -13.95 -9.55 -3.21
N GLU A 145 -12.62 -9.52 -3.39
CA GLU A 145 -11.99 -9.74 -4.68
C GLU A 145 -12.16 -11.19 -5.16
N VAL A 146 -12.33 -12.16 -4.23
CA VAL A 146 -12.57 -13.57 -4.58
C VAL A 146 -13.79 -13.66 -5.50
N ALA A 147 -14.95 -13.22 -5.03
CA ALA A 147 -16.18 -13.24 -5.81
C ALA A 147 -16.07 -12.43 -7.13
N TRP A 148 -15.29 -11.34 -7.10
CA TRP A 148 -15.08 -10.52 -8.31
C TRP A 148 -14.30 -11.26 -9.40
N TYR A 149 -13.25 -12.02 -9.03
CA TYR A 149 -12.44 -12.82 -9.97
C TYR A 149 -13.18 -14.06 -10.43
N GLU A 150 -13.84 -14.80 -9.52
CA GLU A 150 -14.61 -16.01 -9.82
C GLU A 150 -15.77 -15.74 -10.78
N ALA A 151 -16.51 -14.64 -10.60
CA ALA A 151 -17.55 -14.19 -11.53
C ALA A 151 -17.02 -13.92 -12.96
N ARG A 152 -15.69 -13.87 -13.14
CA ARG A 152 -15.02 -13.66 -14.44
C ARG A 152 -14.23 -14.87 -14.91
N GLY A 153 -14.47 -16.03 -14.28
CA GLY A 153 -13.86 -17.32 -14.65
C GLY A 153 -12.36 -17.41 -14.31
N VAL A 154 -11.94 -16.76 -13.21
CA VAL A 154 -10.59 -16.89 -12.68
C VAL A 154 -10.68 -17.45 -11.27
N GLN A 155 -9.98 -18.56 -11.01
CA GLN A 155 -9.90 -19.16 -9.68
C GLN A 155 -9.17 -18.21 -8.73
N ALA A 156 -9.80 -17.89 -7.61
CA ALA A 156 -9.29 -16.91 -6.65
C ALA A 156 -9.29 -17.46 -5.22
N PHE A 157 -8.25 -17.11 -4.47
CA PHE A 157 -8.08 -17.48 -3.08
C PHE A 157 -7.77 -16.24 -2.24
N TRP A 158 -8.28 -16.22 -1.04
CA TRP A 158 -7.91 -15.23 -0.03
C TRP A 158 -7.27 -15.93 1.17
N LEU A 159 -6.01 -15.58 1.44
CA LEU A 159 -5.21 -16.18 2.52
C LEU A 159 -5.11 -15.28 3.76
N GLY A 160 -5.75 -14.13 3.74
CA GLY A 160 -5.62 -13.08 4.74
C GLY A 160 -5.14 -11.77 4.13
N CYS A 161 -4.91 -10.77 4.97
CA CYS A 161 -4.48 -9.45 4.57
C CYS A 161 -3.14 -9.08 5.23
N PRO A 162 -2.05 -8.85 4.46
CA PRO A 162 -0.73 -8.50 5.04
C PRO A 162 -0.79 -7.23 5.90
N VAL A 163 -1.69 -6.30 5.58
CA VAL A 163 -1.90 -5.10 6.38
C VAL A 163 -2.50 -5.43 7.74
N TYR A 164 -3.48 -6.32 7.77
CA TYR A 164 -4.09 -6.78 9.01
C TYR A 164 -3.06 -7.46 9.92
N ASP A 165 -2.32 -8.43 9.38
CA ASP A 165 -1.32 -9.19 10.16
C ASP A 165 -0.23 -8.28 10.73
N ARG A 166 0.17 -7.24 9.98
CA ARG A 166 1.17 -6.27 10.44
C ARG A 166 0.66 -5.37 11.56
N VAL A 167 -0.62 -5.02 11.54
CA VAL A 167 -1.23 -4.09 12.50
C VAL A 167 -1.76 -4.80 13.75
N GLN A 168 -2.13 -6.07 13.63
CA GLN A 168 -2.72 -6.89 14.70
C GLN A 168 -1.96 -6.82 16.04
N PRO A 169 -0.60 -6.86 16.10
CA PRO A 169 0.14 -6.76 17.36
C PRO A 169 -0.11 -5.47 18.16
N TYR A 170 -0.66 -4.45 17.51
CA TYR A 170 -0.93 -3.14 18.13
C TYR A 170 -2.38 -2.95 18.57
N PHE A 171 -3.26 -3.93 18.38
CA PHE A 171 -4.69 -3.81 18.71
C PHE A 171 -4.92 -3.59 20.20
N GLU A 172 -4.14 -4.19 21.06
CA GLU A 172 -4.24 -4.01 22.51
C GLU A 172 -3.96 -2.57 22.95
N ASN A 173 -3.06 -1.89 22.24
CA ASN A 173 -2.62 -0.54 22.56
C ASN A 173 -3.46 0.58 21.90
N MET A 174 -4.42 0.24 21.04
CA MET A 174 -5.15 1.23 20.24
C MET A 174 -6.10 2.13 21.04
N HIS A 175 -6.36 1.83 22.32
CA HIS A 175 -7.16 2.66 23.21
C HIS A 175 -6.34 3.69 23.98
N ALA A 176 -5.01 3.55 24.05
CA ALA A 176 -4.11 4.47 24.74
C ALA A 176 -3.71 5.66 23.84
N LYS A 177 -4.70 6.43 23.35
CA LYS A 177 -4.45 7.57 22.45
C LYS A 177 -3.87 8.75 23.18
N LYS A 178 -2.96 9.44 22.49
CA LYS A 178 -2.31 10.70 22.94
C LYS A 178 -2.81 11.87 22.07
N PRO A 179 -2.67 13.13 22.51
CA PRO A 179 -2.98 14.31 21.70
C PRO A 179 -1.93 14.47 20.57
N THR A 180 -1.85 13.47 19.73
CA THR A 180 -0.85 13.38 18.66
C THR A 180 -1.55 13.12 17.33
N VAL A 181 -1.13 13.83 16.29
CA VAL A 181 -1.66 13.72 14.93
C VAL A 181 -0.60 13.13 14.02
N ALA A 182 -0.95 12.08 13.30
CA ALA A 182 -0.09 11.51 12.26
C ALA A 182 -0.18 12.34 10.97
N LEU A 183 0.96 12.73 10.40
CA LEU A 183 1.06 13.50 9.17
C LEU A 183 1.74 12.65 8.08
N ILE A 184 0.96 12.22 7.08
CA ILE A 184 1.42 11.28 6.06
C ILE A 184 1.20 11.88 4.67
N ALA A 185 2.21 12.59 4.18
CA ALA A 185 2.18 13.29 2.89
C ALA A 185 2.53 12.37 1.69
N GLY A 186 3.15 11.23 1.95
CA GLY A 186 3.52 10.31 0.88
C GLY A 186 4.81 9.54 1.12
N SER A 187 5.11 8.66 0.17
CA SER A 187 6.33 7.85 0.15
C SER A 187 7.27 8.18 -1.01
N ARG A 188 6.91 9.14 -1.88
CA ARG A 188 7.72 9.57 -3.03
C ARG A 188 8.07 11.04 -2.91
N SER A 189 9.23 11.43 -3.41
CA SER A 189 9.67 12.84 -3.41
C SER A 189 8.67 13.77 -4.10
N SER A 190 8.03 13.34 -5.19
CA SER A 190 6.99 14.12 -5.88
C SER A 190 5.72 14.33 -5.02
N GLU A 191 5.34 13.35 -4.20
CA GLU A 191 4.23 13.47 -3.27
C GLU A 191 4.59 14.42 -2.11
N LEU A 192 5.82 14.32 -1.61
CA LEU A 192 6.35 15.22 -0.59
C LEU A 192 6.28 16.68 -1.06
N VAL A 193 6.73 16.97 -2.27
CA VAL A 193 6.66 18.33 -2.84
C VAL A 193 5.22 18.83 -3.00
N THR A 194 4.29 17.98 -3.38
CA THR A 194 2.92 18.40 -3.72
C THR A 194 1.99 18.45 -2.51
N LEU A 195 2.08 17.47 -1.61
CA LEU A 195 1.12 17.29 -0.50
C LEU A 195 1.64 17.82 0.84
N PHE A 196 2.96 17.73 1.09
CA PHE A 196 3.50 18.12 2.38
C PHE A 196 3.23 19.59 2.76
N PRO A 197 3.30 20.57 1.84
CA PRO A 197 2.95 21.96 2.18
C PRO A 197 1.51 22.10 2.68
N ILE A 198 0.57 21.34 2.09
CA ILE A 198 -0.85 21.35 2.49
C ILE A 198 -0.99 20.72 3.87
N VAL A 199 -0.41 19.55 4.07
CA VAL A 199 -0.43 18.82 5.36
C VAL A 199 0.19 19.67 6.47
N ALA A 200 1.30 20.33 6.19
CA ALA A 200 2.00 21.20 7.13
C ALA A 200 1.19 22.46 7.52
N ASP A 201 0.49 23.08 6.56
CA ASP A 201 -0.38 24.22 6.87
C ASP A 201 -1.59 23.76 7.71
N VAL A 202 -2.20 22.61 7.42
CA VAL A 202 -3.24 22.01 8.26
C VAL A 202 -2.71 21.77 9.68
N ALA A 203 -1.54 21.18 9.82
CA ALA A 203 -0.94 20.89 11.11
C ALA A 203 -0.60 22.17 11.90
N ALA A 204 -0.08 23.21 11.24
CA ALA A 204 0.18 24.51 11.87
C ALA A 204 -1.09 25.17 12.40
N ARG A 205 -2.21 25.11 11.66
CA ARG A 205 -3.52 25.60 12.12
C ARG A 205 -4.06 24.82 13.32
N LEU A 206 -3.85 23.50 13.33
CA LEU A 206 -4.19 22.66 14.48
C LEU A 206 -3.31 22.99 15.69
N ALA A 207 -2.02 23.23 15.49
CA ALA A 207 -1.08 23.62 16.54
C ALA A 207 -1.42 24.97 17.20
N GLN A 208 -1.97 25.90 16.43
CA GLN A 208 -2.49 27.19 16.98
C GLN A 208 -3.72 26.95 17.85
N GLN A 209 -4.61 26.05 17.45
CA GLN A 209 -5.87 25.82 18.16
C GLN A 209 -5.70 24.89 19.38
N PHE A 210 -4.70 24.02 19.36
CA PHE A 210 -4.44 22.99 20.39
C PHE A 210 -2.95 23.02 20.79
N PRO A 211 -2.60 23.80 21.85
CA PRO A 211 -1.21 23.95 22.28
C PRO A 211 -0.52 22.67 22.72
N GLU A 212 -1.26 21.66 23.22
CA GLU A 212 -0.77 20.37 23.67
C GLU A 212 -0.51 19.39 22.52
N MET A 213 -1.02 19.68 21.32
CA MET A 213 -0.99 18.75 20.20
C MET A 213 0.43 18.55 19.66
N LYS A 214 0.82 17.31 19.48
CA LYS A 214 2.08 16.87 18.86
C LYS A 214 1.82 16.27 17.50
N PHE A 215 2.86 16.17 16.69
CA PHE A 215 2.79 15.65 15.32
C PHE A 215 3.83 14.56 15.12
N VAL A 216 3.42 13.47 14.49
CA VAL A 216 4.28 12.35 14.10
C VAL A 216 4.30 12.25 12.59
N ILE A 217 5.49 12.23 12.02
CA ILE A 217 5.73 12.01 10.59
C ILE A 217 6.44 10.66 10.44
N PRO A 218 5.75 9.60 9.98
CA PRO A 218 6.41 8.35 9.68
C PRO A 218 7.29 8.51 8.44
N GLN A 219 8.58 8.16 8.56
CA GLN A 219 9.50 8.15 7.44
C GLN A 219 9.23 6.94 6.55
N ALA A 220 8.89 7.18 5.30
CA ALA A 220 8.84 6.11 4.31
C ALA A 220 10.26 5.66 3.96
N GLU A 221 10.47 4.35 3.75
CA GLU A 221 11.80 3.77 3.42
C GLU A 221 12.43 4.37 2.15
N SER A 222 11.60 4.92 1.25
CA SER A 222 12.02 5.57 0.00
C SER A 222 12.38 7.06 0.15
N LEU A 223 12.24 7.64 1.34
CA LEU A 223 12.54 9.04 1.64
C LEU A 223 13.69 9.13 2.63
N SER A 224 14.66 10.02 2.38
CA SER A 224 15.71 10.29 3.35
C SER A 224 15.20 11.16 4.50
N MET A 225 15.83 11.03 5.67
CA MET A 225 15.57 11.92 6.82
C MET A 225 15.82 13.38 6.44
N ASN A 226 16.86 13.65 5.64
CA ASN A 226 17.19 15.00 5.18
C ASN A 226 16.06 15.61 4.34
N ASP A 227 15.43 14.84 3.44
CA ASP A 227 14.31 15.35 2.62
C ASP A 227 13.13 15.79 3.50
N LEU A 228 12.84 15.04 4.56
CA LEU A 228 11.79 15.37 5.53
C LEU A 228 12.16 16.60 6.36
N CYS A 229 13.38 16.69 6.85
CA CYS A 229 13.86 17.87 7.59
C CYS A 229 13.78 19.14 6.73
N VAL A 230 14.24 19.09 5.49
CA VAL A 230 14.15 20.21 4.54
C VAL A 230 12.70 20.57 4.25
N ALA A 231 11.80 19.59 4.09
CA ALA A 231 10.38 19.84 3.87
C ALA A 231 9.73 20.53 5.11
N ILE A 232 10.06 20.11 6.33
CA ILE A 232 9.58 20.72 7.57
C ILE A 232 10.07 22.17 7.66
N GLU A 233 11.35 22.42 7.45
CA GLU A 233 11.94 23.77 7.53
C GLU A 233 11.35 24.76 6.51
N ARG A 234 10.98 24.28 5.32
CA ARG A 234 10.37 25.06 4.24
C ARG A 234 8.86 25.22 4.34
N SER A 235 8.24 24.68 5.39
CA SER A 235 6.80 24.63 5.57
C SER A 235 6.31 25.47 6.74
N ALA A 236 4.99 25.56 6.91
CA ALA A 236 4.35 26.19 8.07
C ALA A 236 4.70 25.51 9.41
N LEU A 237 5.19 24.26 9.39
CA LEU A 237 5.63 23.54 10.59
C LEU A 237 6.98 24.03 11.15
N LYS A 238 7.72 24.85 10.43
CA LYS A 238 8.97 25.45 10.90
C LYS A 238 8.84 26.07 12.31
N ASN A 239 7.74 26.75 12.57
CA ASN A 239 7.48 27.42 13.85
C ASN A 239 7.03 26.45 14.96
N TYR A 240 6.82 25.19 14.66
CA TYR A 240 6.31 24.15 15.56
C TYR A 240 7.22 22.91 15.64
N GLN A 241 8.48 23.04 15.24
CA GLN A 241 9.43 21.89 15.17
C GLN A 241 9.55 21.13 16.50
N ALA A 242 9.51 21.83 17.65
CA ALA A 242 9.56 21.20 18.96
C ALA A 242 8.39 20.22 19.25
N ARG A 243 7.32 20.28 18.44
CA ARG A 243 6.15 19.40 18.53
C ARG A 243 6.11 18.34 17.44
N VAL A 244 7.10 18.33 16.55
CA VAL A 244 7.15 17.40 15.41
C VAL A 244 8.21 16.35 15.67
N VAL A 245 7.83 15.08 15.56
CA VAL A 245 8.73 13.93 15.66
C VAL A 245 8.69 13.16 14.34
N VAL A 246 9.84 13.00 13.71
CA VAL A 246 9.98 12.08 12.57
C VAL A 246 10.37 10.72 13.11
N VAL A 247 9.63 9.68 12.74
CA VAL A 247 9.80 8.32 13.24
C VAL A 247 10.26 7.41 12.12
N PRO A 248 11.34 6.62 12.32
CA PRO A 248 11.79 5.63 11.33
C PRO A 248 10.68 4.65 10.93
N GLY A 249 10.74 4.14 9.68
CA GLY A 249 9.69 3.28 9.12
C GLY A 249 9.40 2.02 9.93
N ASN A 250 10.42 1.39 10.52
CA ASN A 250 10.29 0.21 11.37
C ASN A 250 9.57 0.48 12.71
N GLU A 251 9.59 1.72 13.21
CA GLU A 251 8.92 2.13 14.45
C GLU A 251 7.57 2.83 14.20
N SER A 252 7.23 3.03 12.94
CA SER A 252 6.08 3.85 12.54
C SER A 252 4.75 3.35 13.10
N LEU A 253 4.49 2.04 13.06
CA LEU A 253 3.22 1.47 13.53
C LEU A 253 3.02 1.65 15.04
N ALA A 254 4.09 1.49 15.83
CA ALA A 254 4.06 1.74 17.28
C ALA A 254 3.73 3.21 17.57
N ALA A 255 4.37 4.15 16.88
CA ALA A 255 4.08 5.57 17.03
C ALA A 255 2.68 5.94 16.55
N LEU A 256 2.24 5.40 15.41
CA LEU A 256 0.91 5.61 14.87
C LEU A 256 -0.17 5.08 15.79
N SER A 257 -0.01 3.90 16.39
CA SER A 257 -1.03 3.30 17.26
C SER A 257 -1.46 4.23 18.41
N ALA A 258 -0.57 5.11 18.87
CA ALA A 258 -0.86 6.11 19.90
C ALA A 258 -1.48 7.41 19.37
N CYS A 259 -1.61 7.61 18.07
CA CYS A 259 -2.18 8.85 17.51
C CYS A 259 -3.70 8.89 17.65
N SER A 260 -4.25 10.08 17.89
CA SER A 260 -5.69 10.33 18.02
C SER A 260 -6.36 10.79 16.73
N LEU A 261 -5.56 11.15 15.73
CA LEU A 261 -6.02 11.64 14.43
C LEU A 261 -4.92 11.40 13.39
N ALA A 262 -5.29 11.22 12.14
CA ALA A 262 -4.36 11.20 11.03
C ALA A 262 -4.80 12.10 9.88
N ILE A 263 -3.82 12.72 9.24
CA ILE A 263 -3.95 13.44 7.97
C ILE A 263 -3.06 12.72 6.98
N SER A 264 -3.68 12.07 5.99
CA SER A 264 -2.99 11.10 5.16
C SER A 264 -3.33 11.24 3.68
N LYS A 265 -2.39 10.90 2.81
CA LYS A 265 -2.70 10.59 1.41
C LYS A 265 -3.40 9.22 1.32
N PRO A 266 -4.16 8.93 0.23
CA PRO A 266 -4.67 7.58 -0.01
C PRO A 266 -3.54 6.58 -0.24
N GLY A 267 -3.77 5.33 0.15
CA GLY A 267 -2.84 4.22 0.03
C GLY A 267 -3.08 3.17 1.12
N THR A 268 -2.20 2.18 1.18
CA THR A 268 -2.25 1.09 2.17
C THR A 268 -2.24 1.61 3.60
N ILE A 269 -1.53 2.70 3.86
CA ILE A 269 -1.43 3.34 5.17
C ILE A 269 -2.80 3.79 5.73
N THR A 270 -3.75 4.19 4.88
CA THR A 270 -5.10 4.56 5.34
C THR A 270 -5.84 3.38 5.95
N LEU A 271 -5.60 2.17 5.43
CA LEU A 271 -6.15 0.95 6.01
C LEU A 271 -5.49 0.63 7.36
N GLU A 272 -4.18 0.79 7.48
CA GLU A 272 -3.45 0.63 8.75
C GLU A 272 -4.01 1.55 9.83
N LEU A 273 -4.19 2.83 9.50
CA LEU A 273 -4.72 3.84 10.43
C LEU A 273 -6.13 3.49 10.91
N VAL A 274 -7.00 3.07 10.01
CA VAL A 274 -8.38 2.67 10.35
C VAL A 274 -8.40 1.40 11.20
N LEU A 275 -7.58 0.40 10.88
CA LEU A 275 -7.45 -0.82 11.67
C LEU A 275 -6.90 -0.52 13.09
N LEU A 276 -6.06 0.51 13.25
CA LEU A 276 -5.59 1.02 14.54
C LEU A 276 -6.60 1.94 15.24
N ASN A 277 -7.82 2.04 14.74
CA ASN A 277 -8.87 2.90 15.31
C ASN A 277 -8.49 4.40 15.33
N ILE A 278 -7.87 4.89 14.24
CA ILE A 278 -7.45 6.30 14.12
C ILE A 278 -8.35 6.98 13.10
N PRO A 279 -9.16 7.98 13.54
CA PRO A 279 -9.90 8.84 12.62
C PRO A 279 -8.96 9.48 11.61
N THR A 280 -9.28 9.32 10.32
CA THR A 280 -8.35 9.68 9.25
C THR A 280 -9.01 10.62 8.26
N VAL A 281 -8.33 11.73 7.99
CA VAL A 281 -8.65 12.67 6.92
C VAL A 281 -7.74 12.38 5.73
N VAL A 282 -8.33 12.18 4.56
CA VAL A 282 -7.59 11.80 3.36
C VAL A 282 -7.48 12.97 2.40
N LEU A 283 -6.27 13.23 1.90
CA LEU A 283 -5.96 14.28 0.93
C LEU A 283 -5.41 13.66 -0.35
N PHE A 284 -5.91 14.11 -1.49
CA PHE A 284 -5.35 13.68 -2.78
C PHE A 284 -5.25 14.84 -3.75
N LYS A 285 -4.02 15.17 -4.16
CA LYS A 285 -3.74 16.21 -5.14
C LYS A 285 -2.63 15.78 -6.08
N ILE A 286 -2.91 15.83 -7.37
CA ILE A 286 -1.97 15.54 -8.46
C ILE A 286 -2.12 16.62 -9.53
N SER A 287 -1.27 16.57 -10.57
CA SER A 287 -1.42 17.50 -11.70
C SER A 287 -2.83 17.41 -12.32
N TRP A 288 -3.39 18.52 -12.77
CA TRP A 288 -4.72 18.55 -13.39
C TRP A 288 -4.83 17.61 -14.59
N LEU A 289 -3.81 17.55 -15.42
CA LEU A 289 -3.78 16.63 -16.56
C LEU A 289 -3.87 15.18 -16.11
N SER A 290 -3.06 14.77 -15.13
CA SER A 290 -3.10 13.41 -14.57
C SER A 290 -4.44 13.10 -13.91
N TYR A 291 -5.05 14.07 -13.23
CA TYR A 291 -6.35 13.92 -12.61
C TYR A 291 -7.47 13.66 -13.63
N TRP A 292 -7.54 14.47 -14.72
CA TRP A 292 -8.52 14.26 -15.77
C TRP A 292 -8.36 12.93 -16.49
N LEU A 293 -7.11 12.53 -16.79
CA LEU A 293 -6.81 11.21 -17.35
C LEU A 293 -7.27 10.09 -16.43
N ALA A 294 -6.96 10.20 -15.13
CA ALA A 294 -7.39 9.22 -14.13
C ALA A 294 -8.93 9.13 -14.05
N ARG A 295 -9.63 10.28 -14.04
CA ARG A 295 -11.11 10.34 -13.99
C ARG A 295 -11.79 9.63 -15.15
N MET A 296 -11.16 9.60 -16.33
CA MET A 296 -11.72 8.89 -17.49
C MET A 296 -11.60 7.37 -17.36
N VAL A 297 -10.68 6.86 -16.58
CA VAL A 297 -10.33 5.44 -16.53
C VAL A 297 -10.74 4.75 -15.22
N VAL A 298 -10.70 5.50 -14.10
CA VAL A 298 -11.03 5.01 -12.77
C VAL A 298 -12.53 4.96 -12.55
N LYS A 299 -13.04 3.81 -12.12
CA LYS A 299 -14.47 3.54 -11.95
C LYS A 299 -14.97 3.60 -10.51
N VAL A 300 -14.05 3.78 -9.54
CA VAL A 300 -14.40 3.80 -8.12
C VAL A 300 -14.83 5.18 -7.65
N LYS A 301 -15.67 5.21 -6.61
CA LYS A 301 -16.21 6.45 -6.02
C LYS A 301 -15.28 7.05 -4.96
N SER A 302 -14.36 6.27 -4.40
CA SER A 302 -13.45 6.65 -3.32
C SER A 302 -12.01 6.32 -3.65
N MET A 303 -11.07 7.05 -3.04
CA MET A 303 -9.63 6.88 -3.26
C MET A 303 -8.96 6.05 -2.16
N SER A 304 -9.51 6.06 -0.96
CA SER A 304 -8.95 5.35 0.19
C SER A 304 -9.48 3.92 0.30
N LEU A 305 -8.60 2.99 0.64
CA LEU A 305 -8.95 1.58 0.81
C LEU A 305 -10.08 1.36 1.84
N PRO A 306 -10.09 2.01 3.01
CA PRO A 306 -11.19 1.84 3.96
C PRO A 306 -12.57 2.15 3.36
N ASN A 307 -12.69 3.24 2.60
CA ASN A 307 -13.95 3.60 1.95
C ASN A 307 -14.33 2.64 0.80
N LEU A 308 -13.37 1.97 0.19
CA LEU A 308 -13.61 0.98 -0.85
C LEU A 308 -14.02 -0.39 -0.28
N LEU A 309 -13.56 -0.69 0.95
CA LEU A 309 -13.85 -1.93 1.64
C LEU A 309 -15.15 -1.86 2.47
N SER A 310 -15.61 -0.66 2.78
CA SER A 310 -16.83 -0.42 3.57
C SER A 310 -17.99 0.00 2.69
N ALA A 311 -19.21 -0.26 3.16
CA ALA A 311 -20.42 0.29 2.57
C ALA A 311 -20.55 1.81 2.81
N ASP A 312 -19.95 2.30 3.90
CA ASP A 312 -20.02 3.68 4.35
C ASP A 312 -18.72 4.44 4.05
N ILE A 313 -18.83 5.77 3.96
CA ILE A 313 -17.68 6.66 3.88
C ILE A 313 -17.09 6.83 5.29
N ILE A 314 -16.01 6.12 5.56
CA ILE A 314 -15.30 6.13 6.85
C ILE A 314 -14.35 7.31 6.95
N CYS A 315 -13.59 7.56 5.87
CA CYS A 315 -12.60 8.62 5.81
C CYS A 315 -13.11 9.72 4.89
N LYS A 316 -13.21 10.95 5.39
CA LYS A 316 -13.49 12.11 4.54
C LYS A 316 -12.32 12.34 3.60
N GLU A 317 -12.61 12.40 2.30
CA GLU A 317 -11.63 12.64 1.25
C GLU A 317 -11.73 14.07 0.72
N PHE A 318 -10.60 14.76 0.66
CA PHE A 318 -10.44 16.07 0.04
C PHE A 318 -9.60 15.90 -1.22
N ILE A 319 -10.20 16.19 -2.38
CA ILE A 319 -9.59 15.87 -3.68
C ILE A 319 -9.39 17.16 -4.48
N GLN A 320 -8.17 17.34 -5.02
CA GLN A 320 -7.80 18.45 -5.91
C GLN A 320 -8.11 19.84 -5.31
N GLN A 321 -9.15 20.55 -5.81
CA GLN A 321 -9.56 21.88 -5.34
C GLN A 321 -10.07 21.88 -3.90
N ASP A 322 -10.55 20.76 -3.39
CA ASP A 322 -11.04 20.63 -2.02
C ASP A 322 -9.88 20.54 -1.02
N CYS A 323 -8.64 20.35 -1.48
CA CYS A 323 -7.44 20.34 -0.66
C CYS A 323 -7.08 21.76 -0.16
N GLN A 324 -8.03 22.41 0.52
CA GLN A 324 -7.85 23.72 1.13
C GLN A 324 -7.47 23.56 2.61
N PRO A 325 -6.28 24.00 3.04
CA PRO A 325 -5.78 23.74 4.39
C PRO A 325 -6.73 24.25 5.51
N ALA A 326 -7.37 25.40 5.32
CA ALA A 326 -8.30 25.95 6.31
C ALA A 326 -9.53 25.04 6.52
N VAL A 327 -10.13 24.55 5.44
CA VAL A 327 -11.30 23.67 5.49
C VAL A 327 -10.94 22.32 6.09
N ILE A 328 -9.78 21.77 5.69
CA ILE A 328 -9.28 20.50 6.22
C ILE A 328 -8.97 20.62 7.71
N ALA A 329 -8.31 21.72 8.15
CA ALA A 329 -8.00 21.94 9.55
C ALA A 329 -9.27 22.08 10.42
N GLN A 330 -10.29 22.76 9.91
CA GLN A 330 -11.57 22.86 10.59
C GLN A 330 -12.24 21.49 10.78
N TYR A 331 -12.25 20.66 9.73
CA TYR A 331 -12.79 19.31 9.81
C TYR A 331 -11.97 18.41 10.74
N ALA A 332 -10.65 18.45 10.63
CA ALA A 332 -9.73 17.71 11.48
C ALA A 332 -9.86 18.10 12.96
N ALA A 333 -10.00 19.40 13.26
CA ALA A 333 -10.27 19.93 14.61
C ALA A 333 -11.61 19.42 15.16
N HIS A 334 -12.65 19.35 14.33
CA HIS A 334 -13.94 18.78 14.73
C HIS A 334 -13.81 17.29 15.10
N LEU A 335 -13.13 16.50 14.28
CA LEU A 335 -12.87 15.07 14.56
C LEU A 335 -12.06 14.89 15.85
N TYR A 336 -11.00 15.69 16.02
CA TYR A 336 -10.17 15.63 17.22
C TYR A 336 -10.97 15.95 18.49
N LYS A 337 -11.74 17.04 18.50
CA LYS A 337 -12.61 17.41 19.63
C LYS A 337 -13.61 16.31 19.97
N LYS A 338 -14.18 15.64 18.95
CA LYS A 338 -15.10 14.53 19.12
C LYS A 338 -14.40 13.33 19.75
N SER A 339 -13.18 13.00 19.32
CA SER A 339 -12.36 11.94 19.91
C SER A 339 -12.00 12.23 21.37
N VAL A 340 -11.57 13.45 21.69
CA VAL A 340 -11.23 13.85 23.07
C VAL A 340 -12.45 13.76 24.01
N ARG A 341 -13.63 14.26 23.58
CA ARG A 341 -14.87 14.18 24.36
C ARG A 341 -15.30 12.75 24.66
N ALA A 342 -14.99 11.83 23.80
CA ALA A 342 -15.28 10.40 23.94
C ALA A 342 -14.12 9.60 24.59
N ASN A 343 -13.19 10.28 25.30
CA ASN A 343 -11.95 9.67 25.80
C ASN A 343 -11.24 8.84 24.75
N TYR A 344 -11.16 9.37 23.53
CA TYR A 344 -10.60 8.72 22.34
C TYR A 344 -11.32 7.41 21.91
N ALA A 345 -12.39 7.00 22.59
CA ALA A 345 -13.33 5.99 22.11
C ALA A 345 -14.36 6.68 21.20
N HIS A 346 -14.56 6.19 20.00
CA HIS A 346 -15.53 6.75 19.06
C HIS A 346 -16.53 5.66 18.68
N PRO A 347 -17.70 5.52 19.36
CA PRO A 347 -18.57 4.36 19.20
C PRO A 347 -18.93 4.01 17.76
N GLN A 348 -19.19 5.01 16.91
CA GLN A 348 -19.48 4.78 15.50
C GLN A 348 -18.22 4.32 14.71
N HIS A 349 -17.04 4.88 15.00
CA HIS A 349 -15.79 4.45 14.40
C HIS A 349 -15.41 3.06 14.91
N ASP A 350 -15.57 2.79 16.22
CA ASP A 350 -15.28 1.47 16.80
C ASP A 350 -16.11 0.37 16.16
N GLN A 351 -17.39 0.63 15.90
CA GLN A 351 -18.27 -0.33 15.22
C GLN A 351 -17.84 -0.57 13.77
N VAL A 352 -17.62 0.48 12.98
CA VAL A 352 -17.24 0.37 11.56
C VAL A 352 -15.84 -0.18 11.40
N PHE A 353 -14.88 0.30 12.22
CA PHE A 353 -13.50 -0.19 12.20
C PHE A 353 -13.40 -1.62 12.73
N GLY A 354 -14.25 -1.98 13.72
CA GLY A 354 -14.40 -3.34 14.20
C GLY A 354 -14.93 -4.29 13.12
N ALA A 355 -15.93 -3.87 12.35
CA ALA A 355 -16.45 -4.64 11.22
C ALA A 355 -15.37 -4.87 10.15
N LEU A 356 -14.56 -3.85 9.81
CA LEU A 356 -13.44 -4.01 8.90
C LEU A 356 -12.36 -4.97 9.43
N ARG A 357 -12.03 -4.89 10.73
CA ARG A 357 -11.10 -5.85 11.35
C ARG A 357 -11.63 -7.28 11.25
N GLN A 358 -12.91 -7.50 11.53
CA GLN A 358 -13.54 -8.81 11.40
C GLN A 358 -13.53 -9.30 9.95
N GLN A 359 -13.83 -8.43 8.98
CA GLN A 359 -13.82 -8.77 7.57
C GLN A 359 -12.43 -9.16 7.07
N LEU A 360 -11.37 -8.54 7.57
CA LEU A 360 -9.97 -8.76 7.16
C LEU A 360 -9.22 -9.76 8.03
N SER A 361 -9.85 -10.22 9.12
CA SER A 361 -9.31 -11.32 9.93
C SER A 361 -9.16 -12.56 9.06
N PRO A 362 -7.98 -13.20 9.06
CA PRO A 362 -7.75 -14.39 8.24
C PRO A 362 -8.76 -15.48 8.58
N PRO A 363 -9.14 -16.33 7.61
CA PRO A 363 -9.97 -17.50 7.88
C PRO A 363 -9.27 -18.36 8.93
N GLN A 364 -10.04 -18.83 9.92
CA GLN A 364 -9.54 -19.81 10.88
C GLN A 364 -9.20 -21.09 10.11
N SER A 365 -7.96 -21.54 10.22
CA SER A 365 -7.46 -22.77 9.62
C SER A 365 -8.10 -24.01 10.23
#